data_f6e0882b05399d33c6668a93af391cb7
#
_entry.id   f6e0882b05399d33c6668a93af391cb7
#
_cell.length_a   1.000
_cell.length_b   1.000
_cell.length_c   1.000
_cell.angle_alpha   90.00
_cell.angle_beta   90.00
_cell.angle_gamma   90.00
#
_symmetry.space_group_name_H-M   'P 1'
#
loop_
_entity.id
_entity.type
_entity.pdbx_description
1 polymer ?
#
loop_
_entity_poly.entity_id
_entity_poly.type
_entity_poly.pdbx_seq_one_letter_code
_entity_poly.pdbx_strand_id
1 'polypeptide(L)'
;MRAVDLIQKKRDGQELTSSEIEWLIEGYVSGTVPDYQMSAFAMAVYFKGMTTREISDLTMNMVKTGQEFDLSAIDGVKVDKHSTGGVGDKVTLILAPLVASFGVPVAKMSGRGLGHTGGTIDKLEFIKGYQVERSQEDFIRQVQDIGVSVIGQSDQLVKADKLLYALRDVTATVDTIPLIASSVMSKKIAAGADAILLDVTVGEGAFMKTVDEARELAQTMVDLGKVVGRKTVAVITDMSQPLGRAIGNRLEILEALEILQGQGRQDITHFICELAQIMLGLANVNKTVEEVRQHLENGQALAKFEEMVQAQGGDLEDLYRPVNVAHVVEIPAQETGVISALPAMDFGLYAMRLGAGRQVMVEFFEQDLKVTLVAKDKSTVEMTVGELLPYSFTDLN
;
A
#
# COMPACT_ATOMS: atom_id res chain seq x y z
N MET A 1 -6.36 31.89 16.49
CA MET A 1 -5.03 31.23 16.49
C MET A 1 -4.27 31.63 15.22
N ARG A 2 -2.94 31.57 15.23
CA ARG A 2 -2.12 31.77 14.03
C ARG A 2 -1.26 30.53 13.85
N ALA A 3 -1.15 30.03 12.62
CA ALA A 3 -0.36 28.82 12.34
C ALA A 3 1.11 28.95 12.79
N VAL A 4 1.70 30.15 12.65
CA VAL A 4 3.10 30.40 13.06
C VAL A 4 3.33 30.15 14.56
N ASP A 5 2.35 30.46 15.41
CA ASP A 5 2.48 30.24 16.87
C ASP A 5 2.47 28.74 17.19
N LEU A 6 1.64 27.95 16.49
CA LEU A 6 1.56 26.50 16.65
C LEU A 6 2.81 25.79 16.11
N ILE A 7 3.33 26.24 14.97
CA ILE A 7 4.59 25.77 14.40
C ILE A 7 5.74 26.03 15.38
N GLN A 8 5.83 27.25 15.94
CA GLN A 8 6.86 27.62 16.92
C GLN A 8 6.75 26.74 18.18
N LYS A 9 5.53 26.57 18.70
CA LYS A 9 5.26 25.71 19.86
C LYS A 9 5.75 24.28 19.63
N LYS A 10 5.43 23.67 18.47
CA LYS A 10 5.87 22.31 18.10
C LYS A 10 7.39 22.27 17.87
N ARG A 11 7.96 23.23 17.15
CA ARG A 11 9.41 23.35 16.92
C ARG A 11 10.20 23.36 18.23
N ASP A 12 9.68 24.04 19.24
CA ASP A 12 10.32 24.18 20.56
C ASP A 12 10.04 22.96 21.47
N GLY A 13 9.41 21.89 20.96
CA GLY A 13 9.17 20.62 21.63
C GLY A 13 7.98 20.62 22.57
N GLN A 14 7.09 21.60 22.47
CA GLN A 14 5.87 21.65 23.29
C GLN A 14 4.73 20.87 22.62
N GLU A 15 3.82 20.31 23.44
CA GLU A 15 2.63 19.66 22.95
C GLU A 15 1.58 20.67 22.48
N LEU A 16 0.93 20.37 21.34
CA LEU A 16 -0.27 21.08 20.91
C LEU A 16 -1.49 20.52 21.64
N THR A 17 -2.45 21.37 21.96
CA THR A 17 -3.75 20.94 22.48
C THR A 17 -4.63 20.37 21.36
N SER A 18 -5.67 19.62 21.73
CA SER A 18 -6.62 19.04 20.76
C SER A 18 -7.26 20.14 19.90
N SER A 19 -7.63 21.27 20.47
CA SER A 19 -8.20 22.41 19.73
C SER A 19 -7.21 23.11 18.80
N GLU A 20 -5.91 23.11 19.13
CA GLU A 20 -4.87 23.64 18.26
C GLU A 20 -4.66 22.74 17.03
N ILE A 21 -4.69 21.40 17.22
CA ILE A 21 -4.58 20.42 16.14
C ILE A 21 -5.82 20.51 15.24
N GLU A 22 -7.03 20.55 15.81
CA GLU A 22 -8.28 20.71 15.07
C GLU A 22 -8.25 21.95 14.19
N TRP A 23 -7.92 23.13 14.78
CA TRP A 23 -7.82 24.38 14.04
C TRP A 23 -6.81 24.33 12.90
N LEU A 24 -5.65 23.68 13.13
CA LEU A 24 -4.60 23.56 12.12
C LEU A 24 -5.06 22.73 10.91
N ILE A 25 -5.72 21.59 11.17
CA ILE A 25 -6.19 20.67 10.11
C ILE A 25 -7.37 21.26 9.34
N GLU A 26 -8.36 21.85 10.03
CA GLU A 26 -9.45 22.58 9.38
C GLU A 26 -8.95 23.76 8.55
N GLY A 27 -8.01 24.51 9.10
CA GLY A 27 -7.37 25.63 8.42
C GLY A 27 -6.59 25.20 7.18
N TYR A 28 -5.97 24.03 7.21
CA TYR A 28 -5.25 23.50 6.06
C TYR A 28 -6.22 23.09 4.94
N VAL A 29 -7.26 22.34 5.26
CA VAL A 29 -8.27 21.90 4.27
C VAL A 29 -9.05 23.08 3.67
N SER A 30 -9.31 24.13 4.46
CA SER A 30 -9.98 25.34 3.98
C SER A 30 -9.06 26.32 3.23
N GLY A 31 -7.74 26.07 3.20
CA GLY A 31 -6.76 26.96 2.58
C GLY A 31 -6.37 28.18 3.45
N THR A 32 -6.87 28.30 4.68
CA THR A 32 -6.48 29.34 5.62
C THR A 32 -5.02 29.16 6.11
N VAL A 33 -4.56 27.93 6.22
CA VAL A 33 -3.18 27.55 6.49
C VAL A 33 -2.56 27.11 5.16
N PRO A 34 -1.62 27.87 4.58
CA PRO A 34 -1.02 27.54 3.30
C PRO A 34 0.05 26.45 3.42
N ASP A 35 0.38 25.82 2.28
CA ASP A 35 1.32 24.68 2.18
C ASP A 35 2.67 24.97 2.85
N TYR A 36 3.25 26.16 2.70
CA TYR A 36 4.54 26.48 3.30
C TYR A 36 4.50 26.46 4.83
N GLN A 37 3.36 26.81 5.45
CA GLN A 37 3.19 26.72 6.90
C GLN A 37 2.96 25.27 7.33
N MET A 38 2.16 24.50 6.59
CA MET A 38 1.95 23.08 6.87
C MET A 38 3.24 22.29 6.68
N SER A 39 4.07 22.61 5.67
CA SER A 39 5.40 22.03 5.48
C SER A 39 6.32 22.31 6.69
N ALA A 40 6.33 23.54 7.19
CA ALA A 40 7.09 23.88 8.40
C ALA A 40 6.59 23.13 9.63
N PHE A 41 5.28 22.94 9.77
CA PHE A 41 4.69 22.10 10.82
C PHE A 41 5.12 20.65 10.69
N ALA A 42 5.03 20.04 9.50
CA ALA A 42 5.45 18.67 9.25
C ALA A 42 6.93 18.45 9.57
N MET A 43 7.80 19.44 9.24
CA MET A 43 9.23 19.38 9.57
C MET A 43 9.45 19.56 11.09
N ALA A 44 8.67 20.38 11.79
CA ALA A 44 8.72 20.47 13.24
C ALA A 44 8.33 19.13 13.91
N VAL A 45 7.29 18.44 13.38
CA VAL A 45 6.91 17.09 13.84
C VAL A 45 8.02 16.09 13.54
N TYR A 46 8.66 16.17 12.38
CA TYR A 46 9.76 15.29 12.02
C TYR A 46 10.89 15.29 13.06
N PHE A 47 11.28 16.47 13.53
CA PHE A 47 12.38 16.61 14.51
C PHE A 47 11.96 16.45 15.98
N LYS A 48 10.70 16.73 16.31
CA LYS A 48 10.24 16.77 17.71
C LYS A 48 9.26 15.66 18.08
N GLY A 49 8.75 14.94 17.08
CA GLY A 49 7.72 13.93 17.29
C GLY A 49 6.38 14.51 17.75
N MET A 50 5.48 13.60 18.09
CA MET A 50 4.17 13.90 18.69
C MET A 50 3.89 12.91 19.81
N THR A 51 3.15 13.31 20.82
CA THR A 51 2.65 12.40 21.84
C THR A 51 1.52 11.53 21.28
N THR A 52 1.22 10.40 21.92
CA THR A 52 0.10 9.51 21.53
C THR A 52 -1.22 10.27 21.44
N ARG A 53 -1.47 11.21 22.35
CA ARG A 53 -2.66 12.07 22.31
C ARG A 53 -2.66 12.95 21.05
N GLU A 54 -1.56 13.63 20.76
CA GLU A 54 -1.46 14.47 19.55
C GLU A 54 -1.65 13.67 18.27
N ILE A 55 -1.09 12.46 18.19
CA ILE A 55 -1.26 11.57 17.03
C ILE A 55 -2.72 11.17 16.88
N SER A 56 -3.39 10.83 18.00
CA SER A 56 -4.80 10.48 18.01
C SER A 56 -5.68 11.68 17.56
N ASP A 57 -5.43 12.86 18.12
CA ASP A 57 -6.14 14.09 17.75
C ASP A 57 -5.95 14.41 16.26
N LEU A 58 -4.72 14.34 15.76
CA LEU A 58 -4.39 14.54 14.37
C LEU A 58 -5.16 13.53 13.47
N THR A 59 -5.09 12.25 13.82
CA THR A 59 -5.76 11.16 13.09
C THR A 59 -7.26 11.41 12.99
N MET A 60 -7.91 11.69 14.13
CA MET A 60 -9.37 11.87 14.17
C MET A 60 -9.82 13.17 13.49
N ASN A 61 -9.04 14.24 13.59
CA ASN A 61 -9.35 15.46 12.86
C ASN A 61 -9.14 15.29 11.34
N MET A 62 -8.17 14.48 10.91
CA MET A 62 -8.03 14.12 9.50
C MET A 62 -9.25 13.31 9.01
N VAL A 63 -9.74 12.32 9.77
CA VAL A 63 -10.97 11.55 9.46
C VAL A 63 -12.17 12.49 9.25
N LYS A 64 -12.41 13.43 10.16
CA LYS A 64 -13.52 14.40 10.08
C LYS A 64 -13.49 15.29 8.81
N THR A 65 -12.36 15.42 8.12
CA THR A 65 -12.26 16.27 6.92
C THR A 65 -12.84 15.63 5.67
N GLY A 66 -13.24 14.39 5.72
CA GLY A 66 -13.72 13.62 4.58
C GLY A 66 -15.01 12.87 4.86
N GLN A 67 -15.34 11.98 3.95
CA GLN A 67 -16.46 11.07 4.07
C GLN A 67 -16.03 9.83 4.85
N GLU A 68 -16.83 9.42 5.83
CA GLU A 68 -16.69 8.13 6.49
C GLU A 68 -17.66 7.12 5.88
N PHE A 69 -17.20 5.88 5.68
CA PHE A 69 -18.03 4.80 5.16
C PHE A 69 -18.71 4.07 6.32
N ASP A 70 -20.03 4.09 6.33
CA ASP A 70 -20.82 3.28 7.26
C ASP A 70 -21.01 1.87 6.67
N LEU A 71 -20.28 0.91 7.21
CA LEU A 71 -20.38 -0.50 6.82
C LEU A 71 -21.32 -1.31 7.73
N SER A 72 -22.15 -0.68 8.55
CA SER A 72 -23.05 -1.36 9.50
C SER A 72 -24.08 -2.26 8.82
N ALA A 73 -24.41 -1.98 7.56
CA ALA A 73 -25.29 -2.81 6.75
C ALA A 73 -24.67 -4.16 6.33
N ILE A 74 -23.34 -4.34 6.48
CA ILE A 74 -22.66 -5.60 6.19
C ILE A 74 -22.60 -6.43 7.47
N ASP A 75 -23.15 -7.63 7.44
CA ASP A 75 -23.10 -8.57 8.56
C ASP A 75 -21.67 -9.05 8.85
N GLY A 76 -21.39 -9.34 10.12
CA GLY A 76 -20.11 -9.84 10.57
C GLY A 76 -19.05 -8.76 10.82
N VAL A 77 -17.84 -9.20 11.18
CA VAL A 77 -16.69 -8.32 11.45
C VAL A 77 -15.97 -8.01 10.13
N LYS A 78 -16.01 -6.76 9.72
CA LYS A 78 -15.31 -6.30 8.51
C LYS A 78 -13.82 -6.17 8.82
N VAL A 79 -13.01 -7.02 8.19
CA VAL A 79 -11.56 -7.02 8.37
C VAL A 79 -10.86 -6.31 7.20
N ASP A 80 -9.79 -5.59 7.50
CA ASP A 80 -8.94 -4.96 6.49
C ASP A 80 -7.45 -5.20 6.79
N LYS A 81 -6.63 -5.26 5.76
CA LYS A 81 -5.15 -5.33 5.85
C LYS A 81 -4.54 -4.08 5.29
N HIS A 82 -3.57 -3.50 5.98
CA HIS A 82 -2.76 -2.43 5.44
C HIS A 82 -1.28 -2.81 5.48
N SER A 83 -0.58 -2.63 4.36
CA SER A 83 0.88 -2.69 4.29
C SER A 83 1.46 -1.30 4.34
N THR A 84 2.59 -1.12 5.01
CA THR A 84 3.35 0.13 4.95
C THR A 84 4.10 0.30 3.63
N GLY A 85 3.96 -0.67 2.72
CA GLY A 85 4.51 -0.63 1.37
C GLY A 85 5.69 -1.58 1.18
N GLY A 86 6.06 -1.77 -0.07
CA GLY A 86 7.17 -2.64 -0.44
C GLY A 86 7.17 -2.96 -1.93
N VAL A 87 8.17 -3.71 -2.36
CA VAL A 87 8.37 -4.12 -3.75
C VAL A 87 7.82 -5.52 -3.96
N GLY A 88 6.96 -5.68 -4.95
CA GLY A 88 6.30 -6.96 -5.24
C GLY A 88 5.14 -7.30 -4.29
N ASP A 89 4.59 -6.31 -3.55
CA ASP A 89 3.47 -6.53 -2.62
C ASP A 89 2.16 -6.82 -3.36
N LYS A 90 1.96 -8.09 -3.68
CA LYS A 90 0.73 -8.66 -4.25
C LYS A 90 -0.19 -9.28 -3.19
N VAL A 91 0.15 -9.15 -1.92
CA VAL A 91 -0.54 -9.82 -0.80
C VAL A 91 -2.05 -9.59 -0.81
N THR A 92 -2.49 -8.36 -1.03
CA THR A 92 -3.92 -8.01 -1.03
C THR A 92 -4.72 -8.77 -2.10
N LEU A 93 -4.12 -9.01 -3.29
CA LEU A 93 -4.79 -9.73 -4.39
C LEU A 93 -5.15 -11.18 -4.01
N ILE A 94 -4.37 -11.76 -3.09
CA ILE A 94 -4.55 -13.14 -2.65
C ILE A 94 -5.29 -13.18 -1.31
N LEU A 95 -4.89 -12.32 -0.38
CA LEU A 95 -5.38 -12.34 1.00
C LEU A 95 -6.86 -11.94 1.10
N ALA A 96 -7.30 -10.93 0.32
CA ALA A 96 -8.69 -10.47 0.37
C ALA A 96 -9.69 -11.57 -0.06
N PRO A 97 -9.54 -12.20 -1.23
CA PRO A 97 -10.44 -13.29 -1.62
C PRO A 97 -10.27 -14.54 -0.76
N LEU A 98 -9.06 -14.86 -0.28
CA LEU A 98 -8.83 -15.99 0.62
C LEU A 98 -9.60 -15.82 1.93
N VAL A 99 -9.52 -14.69 2.58
CA VAL A 99 -10.25 -14.42 3.83
C VAL A 99 -11.77 -14.40 3.59
N ALA A 100 -12.20 -13.79 2.49
CA ALA A 100 -13.62 -13.73 2.12
C ALA A 100 -14.20 -15.12 1.81
N SER A 101 -13.40 -16.05 1.27
CA SER A 101 -13.85 -17.42 0.99
C SER A 101 -14.16 -18.24 2.25
N PHE A 102 -13.70 -17.79 3.43
CA PHE A 102 -14.13 -18.32 4.74
C PHE A 102 -15.41 -17.64 5.28
N GLY A 103 -16.06 -16.78 4.52
CA GLY A 103 -17.27 -16.06 4.94
C GLY A 103 -17.00 -14.83 5.81
N VAL A 104 -15.76 -14.35 5.89
CA VAL A 104 -15.40 -13.12 6.59
C VAL A 104 -15.43 -11.95 5.61
N PRO A 105 -16.24 -10.90 5.83
CA PRO A 105 -16.36 -9.80 4.89
C PRO A 105 -15.10 -8.95 4.83
N VAL A 106 -14.62 -8.70 3.60
CA VAL A 106 -13.45 -7.87 3.30
C VAL A 106 -13.88 -6.67 2.46
N ALA A 107 -14.12 -5.55 3.13
CA ALA A 107 -14.45 -4.27 2.52
C ALA A 107 -13.19 -3.41 2.42
N LYS A 108 -12.45 -3.56 1.32
CA LYS A 108 -11.11 -2.99 1.21
C LYS A 108 -11.03 -1.76 0.34
N MET A 109 -10.51 -0.67 0.92
CA MET A 109 -10.04 0.48 0.17
C MET A 109 -8.51 0.50 0.12
N SER A 110 -7.96 0.63 -1.08
CA SER A 110 -6.52 0.60 -1.31
C SER A 110 -6.06 1.84 -2.08
N GLY A 111 -4.81 2.23 -1.85
CA GLY A 111 -4.17 3.33 -2.57
C GLY A 111 -3.49 2.88 -3.85
N ARG A 112 -3.04 3.88 -4.62
CA ARG A 112 -2.08 3.71 -5.71
C ARG A 112 -0.66 3.55 -5.15
N GLY A 113 0.25 3.08 -5.98
CA GLY A 113 1.67 3.01 -5.63
C GLY A 113 2.30 4.39 -5.50
N LEU A 114 3.37 4.45 -4.73
CA LEU A 114 4.15 5.65 -4.48
C LEU A 114 5.63 5.36 -4.64
N GLY A 115 6.33 6.28 -5.28
CA GLY A 115 7.75 6.13 -5.52
C GLY A 115 8.06 4.82 -6.26
N HIS A 116 8.91 4.00 -5.68
CA HIS A 116 9.37 2.72 -6.24
C HIS A 116 8.39 1.55 -6.02
N THR A 117 7.24 1.76 -5.35
CA THR A 117 6.28 0.70 -5.01
C THR A 117 5.11 0.67 -5.99
N GLY A 118 4.61 -0.52 -6.31
CA GLY A 118 3.37 -0.70 -7.08
C GLY A 118 2.15 -0.80 -6.15
N GLY A 119 1.09 -0.01 -6.41
CA GLY A 119 -0.15 -0.05 -5.63
C GLY A 119 -1.07 -1.21 -6.03
N THR A 120 -1.90 -1.65 -5.10
CA THR A 120 -2.93 -2.68 -5.37
C THR A 120 -3.88 -2.24 -6.48
N ILE A 121 -4.29 -0.97 -6.46
CA ILE A 121 -5.20 -0.41 -7.46
C ILE A 121 -4.56 -0.39 -8.84
N ASP A 122 -3.29 0.01 -8.92
CA ASP A 122 -2.55 0.02 -10.18
C ASP A 122 -2.45 -1.37 -10.81
N LYS A 123 -2.37 -2.43 -10.00
CA LYS A 123 -2.38 -3.81 -10.47
C LYS A 123 -3.77 -4.21 -10.99
N LEU A 124 -4.82 -3.95 -10.22
CA LEU A 124 -6.19 -4.33 -10.60
C LEU A 124 -6.66 -3.62 -11.88
N GLU A 125 -6.24 -2.40 -12.14
CA GLU A 125 -6.53 -1.66 -13.39
C GLU A 125 -5.90 -2.30 -14.64
N PHE A 126 -4.91 -3.18 -14.48
CA PHE A 126 -4.38 -3.96 -15.60
C PHE A 126 -5.31 -5.11 -16.03
N ILE A 127 -6.33 -5.42 -15.25
CA ILE A 127 -7.38 -6.36 -15.65
C ILE A 127 -8.40 -5.55 -16.48
N LYS A 128 -8.55 -5.88 -17.74
CA LYS A 128 -9.44 -5.15 -18.65
C LYS A 128 -10.86 -5.07 -18.10
N GLY A 129 -11.38 -3.85 -18.01
CA GLY A 129 -12.74 -3.60 -17.54
C GLY A 129 -12.92 -3.51 -16.04
N TYR A 130 -11.91 -3.88 -15.23
CA TYR A 130 -12.01 -3.82 -13.78
C TYR A 130 -12.22 -2.37 -13.31
N GLN A 131 -13.30 -2.15 -12.54
CA GLN A 131 -13.68 -0.85 -12.02
C GLN A 131 -13.19 -0.68 -10.60
N VAL A 132 -12.17 0.17 -10.44
CA VAL A 132 -11.61 0.50 -9.12
C VAL A 132 -12.38 1.62 -8.41
N GLU A 133 -13.15 2.42 -9.15
CA GLU A 133 -14.01 3.47 -8.61
C GLU A 133 -15.44 2.95 -8.54
N ARG A 134 -16.02 2.96 -7.34
CA ARG A 134 -17.38 2.49 -7.07
C ARG A 134 -18.10 3.48 -6.13
N SER A 135 -19.42 3.59 -6.27
CA SER A 135 -20.24 4.28 -5.27
C SER A 135 -20.19 3.55 -3.93
N GLN A 136 -20.49 4.25 -2.84
CA GLN A 136 -20.58 3.62 -1.52
C GLN A 136 -21.64 2.52 -1.49
N GLU A 137 -22.80 2.75 -2.13
CA GLU A 137 -23.86 1.77 -2.20
C GLU A 137 -23.44 0.51 -2.96
N ASP A 138 -22.77 0.66 -4.12
CA ASP A 138 -22.29 -0.47 -4.91
C ASP A 138 -21.21 -1.26 -4.17
N PHE A 139 -20.32 -0.56 -3.48
CA PHE A 139 -19.26 -1.17 -2.67
C PHE A 139 -19.85 -2.02 -1.53
N ILE A 140 -20.79 -1.46 -0.76
CA ILE A 140 -21.46 -2.17 0.34
C ILE A 140 -22.26 -3.35 -0.20
N ARG A 141 -23.06 -3.15 -1.26
CA ARG A 141 -23.86 -4.20 -1.88
C ARG A 141 -22.97 -5.37 -2.34
N GLN A 142 -21.87 -5.09 -3.03
CA GLN A 142 -20.96 -6.15 -3.46
C GLN A 142 -20.41 -6.96 -2.29
N VAL A 143 -20.01 -6.30 -1.19
CA VAL A 143 -19.51 -7.04 -0.01
C VAL A 143 -20.63 -7.85 0.65
N GLN A 144 -21.87 -7.36 0.66
CA GLN A 144 -23.02 -8.14 1.13
C GLN A 144 -23.27 -9.38 0.25
N ASP A 145 -23.18 -9.21 -1.08
CA ASP A 145 -23.50 -10.27 -2.03
C ASP A 145 -22.41 -11.35 -2.10
N ILE A 146 -21.15 -10.97 -2.17
CA ILE A 146 -20.03 -11.89 -2.42
C ILE A 146 -18.95 -11.88 -1.36
N GLY A 147 -19.06 -11.07 -0.31
CA GLY A 147 -18.12 -11.04 0.82
C GLY A 147 -16.84 -10.24 0.58
N VAL A 148 -16.58 -9.73 -0.62
CA VAL A 148 -15.33 -9.02 -0.93
C VAL A 148 -15.52 -7.93 -1.96
N SER A 149 -14.85 -6.79 -1.72
CA SER A 149 -14.66 -5.74 -2.71
C SER A 149 -13.34 -5.01 -2.45
N VAL A 150 -12.58 -4.74 -3.52
CA VAL A 150 -11.32 -3.98 -3.46
C VAL A 150 -11.43 -2.78 -4.40
N ILE A 151 -11.54 -1.59 -3.82
CA ILE A 151 -11.72 -0.34 -4.56
C ILE A 151 -10.60 0.66 -4.26
N GLY A 152 -10.48 1.67 -5.12
CA GLY A 152 -9.64 2.83 -4.90
C GLY A 152 -10.17 3.71 -3.77
N GLN A 153 -9.27 4.41 -3.10
CA GLN A 153 -9.66 5.46 -2.16
C GLN A 153 -10.25 6.63 -2.93
N SER A 154 -11.44 7.09 -2.54
CA SER A 154 -12.01 8.30 -3.11
C SER A 154 -11.26 9.54 -2.61
N ASP A 155 -11.22 10.57 -3.44
CA ASP A 155 -10.66 11.89 -3.09
C ASP A 155 -11.39 12.55 -1.90
N GLN A 156 -12.54 12.02 -1.54
CA GLN A 156 -13.38 12.54 -0.46
C GLN A 156 -13.18 11.79 0.88
N LEU A 157 -12.42 10.69 0.89
CA LEU A 157 -12.32 9.82 2.07
C LEU A 157 -11.65 10.54 3.26
N VAL A 158 -10.46 11.10 3.10
CA VAL A 158 -9.72 11.86 4.14
C VAL A 158 -9.01 13.00 3.43
N LYS A 159 -9.69 14.12 3.22
CA LYS A 159 -9.16 15.25 2.43
C LYS A 159 -7.85 15.81 2.98
N ALA A 160 -7.76 15.96 4.31
CA ALA A 160 -6.56 16.46 4.95
C ALA A 160 -5.35 15.55 4.70
N ASP A 161 -5.53 14.22 4.73
CA ASP A 161 -4.44 13.30 4.45
C ASP A 161 -3.97 13.39 3.00
N LYS A 162 -4.89 13.48 2.04
CA LYS A 162 -4.54 13.65 0.62
C LYS A 162 -3.64 14.86 0.40
N LEU A 163 -4.02 16.02 0.96
CA LEU A 163 -3.26 17.26 0.85
C LEU A 163 -1.91 17.15 1.58
N LEU A 164 -1.96 16.67 2.83
CA LEU A 164 -0.75 16.58 3.67
C LEU A 164 0.23 15.56 3.11
N TYR A 165 -0.25 14.43 2.58
CA TYR A 165 0.61 13.40 1.99
C TYR A 165 1.32 13.92 0.73
N ALA A 166 0.58 14.58 -0.19
CA ALA A 166 1.16 15.18 -1.39
C ALA A 166 2.21 16.24 -1.04
N LEU A 167 1.98 17.04 0.01
CA LEU A 167 2.96 18.00 0.50
C LEU A 167 4.20 17.33 1.08
N ARG A 168 4.03 16.27 1.87
CA ARG A 168 5.12 15.54 2.51
C ARG A 168 6.03 14.85 1.49
N ASP A 169 5.47 14.35 0.40
CA ASP A 169 6.19 13.67 -0.67
C ASP A 169 7.27 14.58 -1.30
N VAL A 170 7.00 15.87 -1.42
CA VAL A 170 7.91 16.86 -2.02
C VAL A 170 8.68 17.72 -0.99
N THR A 171 8.53 17.45 0.30
CA THR A 171 9.18 18.24 1.37
C THR A 171 10.06 17.38 2.30
N ALA A 172 10.37 16.13 1.92
CA ALA A 172 11.19 15.18 2.68
C ALA A 172 10.70 14.99 4.14
N THR A 173 9.38 14.84 4.31
CA THR A 173 8.74 14.62 5.62
C THR A 173 7.84 13.39 5.66
N VAL A 174 7.99 12.46 4.68
CA VAL A 174 7.18 11.23 4.63
C VAL A 174 7.57 10.27 5.75
N ASP A 175 8.85 10.08 6.01
CA ASP A 175 9.44 9.05 6.88
C ASP A 175 9.44 9.44 8.37
N THR A 176 8.32 9.95 8.88
CA THR A 176 8.14 10.25 10.30
C THR A 176 6.98 9.45 10.89
N ILE A 177 7.25 8.71 11.96
CA ILE A 177 6.32 7.75 12.58
C ILE A 177 4.95 8.39 12.91
N PRO A 178 4.85 9.56 13.58
CA PRO A 178 3.56 10.16 13.89
C PRO A 178 2.69 10.42 12.66
N LEU A 179 3.30 10.95 11.58
CA LEU A 179 2.56 11.30 10.37
C LEU A 179 2.26 10.07 9.49
N ILE A 180 3.11 9.04 9.50
CA ILE A 180 2.80 7.74 8.87
C ILE A 180 1.62 7.09 9.59
N ALA A 181 1.68 6.98 10.91
CA ALA A 181 0.64 6.36 11.71
C ALA A 181 -0.72 7.07 11.51
N SER A 182 -0.75 8.40 11.56
CA SER A 182 -1.97 9.19 11.33
C SER A 182 -2.52 9.00 9.92
N SER A 183 -1.65 9.02 8.90
CA SER A 183 -2.04 8.83 7.51
C SER A 183 -2.64 7.44 7.26
N VAL A 184 -2.01 6.39 7.77
CA VAL A 184 -2.50 5.01 7.63
C VAL A 184 -3.83 4.83 8.35
N MET A 185 -3.85 5.18 9.65
CA MET A 185 -5.00 4.89 10.50
C MET A 185 -6.22 5.74 10.16
N SER A 186 -6.06 7.01 9.79
CA SER A 186 -7.19 7.84 9.37
C SER A 186 -7.96 7.24 8.19
N LYS A 187 -7.25 6.70 7.20
CA LYS A 187 -7.87 6.03 6.04
C LYS A 187 -8.59 4.74 6.43
N LYS A 188 -8.02 3.94 7.33
CA LYS A 188 -8.64 2.69 7.78
C LYS A 188 -9.88 2.93 8.66
N ILE A 189 -9.85 3.95 9.48
CA ILE A 189 -10.99 4.37 10.29
C ILE A 189 -12.10 4.90 9.38
N ALA A 190 -11.78 5.82 8.47
CA ALA A 190 -12.74 6.40 7.54
C ALA A 190 -13.35 5.36 6.58
N ALA A 191 -12.60 4.32 6.20
CA ALA A 191 -13.10 3.20 5.39
C ALA A 191 -14.07 2.27 6.14
N GLY A 192 -14.23 2.42 7.46
CA GLY A 192 -15.25 1.71 8.25
C GLY A 192 -14.85 0.30 8.72
N ALA A 193 -13.59 -0.13 8.61
CA ALA A 193 -13.16 -1.45 9.07
C ALA A 193 -13.33 -1.63 10.59
N ASP A 194 -13.87 -2.77 11.03
CA ASP A 194 -14.02 -3.12 12.45
C ASP A 194 -12.70 -3.64 13.05
N ALA A 195 -11.93 -4.36 12.24
CA ALA A 195 -10.68 -4.95 12.64
C ALA A 195 -9.61 -4.76 11.54
N ILE A 196 -8.38 -4.49 11.98
CA ILE A 196 -7.29 -4.07 11.09
C ILE A 196 -6.06 -4.93 11.36
N LEU A 197 -5.53 -5.57 10.31
CA LEU A 197 -4.20 -6.15 10.29
C LEU A 197 -3.22 -5.16 9.64
N LEU A 198 -2.22 -4.75 10.40
CA LEU A 198 -1.14 -3.90 9.93
C LEU A 198 0.09 -4.76 9.61
N ASP A 199 0.52 -4.69 8.37
CA ASP A 199 1.73 -5.34 7.87
C ASP A 199 2.81 -4.26 7.76
N VAL A 200 3.64 -4.16 8.81
CA VAL A 200 4.69 -3.16 8.93
C VAL A 200 5.97 -3.74 8.36
N THR A 201 6.31 -3.31 7.16
CA THR A 201 7.50 -3.77 6.46
C THR A 201 8.76 -3.10 6.99
N VAL A 202 9.85 -3.87 7.08
CA VAL A 202 11.17 -3.40 7.52
C VAL A 202 12.26 -3.88 6.54
N GLY A 203 13.24 -3.06 6.29
CA GLY A 203 14.38 -3.40 5.44
C GLY A 203 14.66 -2.35 4.37
N GLU A 204 15.52 -2.69 3.44
CA GLU A 204 16.03 -1.76 2.42
C GLU A 204 14.92 -1.24 1.52
N GLY A 205 13.96 -2.08 1.12
CA GLY A 205 12.81 -1.73 0.29
C GLY A 205 11.61 -1.13 1.04
N ALA A 206 11.71 -0.92 2.36
CA ALA A 206 10.65 -0.37 3.20
C ALA A 206 10.95 1.06 3.67
N PHE A 207 9.93 1.75 4.22
CA PHE A 207 10.13 3.03 4.90
C PHE A 207 10.92 2.87 6.21
N MET A 208 10.58 1.85 7.02
CA MET A 208 11.31 1.54 8.25
C MET A 208 12.56 0.74 7.91
N LYS A 209 13.72 1.23 8.35
CA LYS A 209 15.02 0.61 8.04
C LYS A 209 15.47 -0.37 9.11
N THR A 210 14.97 -0.21 10.33
CA THR A 210 15.30 -1.05 11.48
C THR A 210 14.05 -1.69 12.09
N VAL A 211 14.24 -2.83 12.74
CA VAL A 211 13.15 -3.53 13.46
C VAL A 211 12.60 -2.66 14.60
N ASP A 212 13.45 -1.85 15.24
CA ASP A 212 13.01 -0.98 16.33
C ASP A 212 12.12 0.15 15.84
N GLU A 213 12.43 0.80 14.71
CA GLU A 213 11.54 1.78 14.06
C GLU A 213 10.22 1.14 13.64
N ALA A 214 10.28 -0.07 13.04
CA ALA A 214 9.07 -0.79 12.64
C ALA A 214 8.19 -1.15 13.86
N ARG A 215 8.81 -1.53 14.98
CA ARG A 215 8.11 -1.81 16.24
C ARG A 215 7.45 -0.57 16.83
N GLU A 216 8.15 0.56 16.82
CA GLU A 216 7.61 1.84 17.28
C GLU A 216 6.39 2.26 16.44
N LEU A 217 6.50 2.18 15.11
CA LEU A 217 5.39 2.48 14.21
C LEU A 217 4.21 1.51 14.43
N ALA A 218 4.48 0.22 14.51
CA ALA A 218 3.47 -0.81 14.77
C ALA A 218 2.72 -0.56 16.07
N GLN A 219 3.45 -0.31 17.16
CA GLN A 219 2.87 -0.02 18.46
C GLN A 219 2.03 1.25 18.45
N THR A 220 2.54 2.31 17.81
CA THR A 220 1.81 3.58 17.66
C THR A 220 0.46 3.36 16.97
N MET A 221 0.43 2.62 15.86
CA MET A 221 -0.80 2.34 15.13
C MET A 221 -1.76 1.41 15.89
N VAL A 222 -1.24 0.42 16.60
CA VAL A 222 -2.06 -0.46 17.46
C VAL A 222 -2.70 0.34 18.59
N ASP A 223 -1.97 1.25 19.23
CA ASP A 223 -2.49 2.09 20.30
C ASP A 223 -3.54 3.09 19.79
N LEU A 224 -3.36 3.66 18.59
CA LEU A 224 -4.40 4.43 17.90
C LEU A 224 -5.66 3.59 17.69
N GLY A 225 -5.53 2.35 17.20
CA GLY A 225 -6.66 1.45 17.02
C GLY A 225 -7.45 1.24 18.32
N LYS A 226 -6.76 1.04 19.44
CA LYS A 226 -7.40 0.90 20.77
C LYS A 226 -8.18 2.15 21.17
N VAL A 227 -7.59 3.35 20.96
CA VAL A 227 -8.23 4.62 21.30
C VAL A 227 -9.55 4.81 20.55
N VAL A 228 -9.61 4.38 19.28
CA VAL A 228 -10.82 4.53 18.44
C VAL A 228 -11.72 3.29 18.46
N GLY A 229 -11.45 2.32 19.33
CA GLY A 229 -12.27 1.11 19.49
C GLY A 229 -12.20 0.13 18.32
N ARG A 230 -11.10 0.16 17.53
CA ARG A 230 -10.85 -0.78 16.43
C ARG A 230 -9.89 -1.87 16.88
N LYS A 231 -10.26 -3.14 16.65
CA LYS A 231 -9.39 -4.28 16.95
C LYS A 231 -8.22 -4.28 15.97
N THR A 232 -7.02 -3.94 16.45
CA THR A 232 -5.85 -3.76 15.60
C THR A 232 -4.71 -4.67 16.02
N VAL A 233 -4.14 -5.40 15.08
CA VAL A 233 -2.96 -6.23 15.25
C VAL A 233 -1.92 -5.80 14.21
N ALA A 234 -0.65 -5.77 14.60
CA ALA A 234 0.45 -5.51 13.70
C ALA A 234 1.40 -6.70 13.64
N VAL A 235 1.91 -6.97 12.44
CA VAL A 235 3.03 -7.88 12.17
C VAL A 235 4.18 -7.08 11.58
N ILE A 236 5.41 -7.48 11.89
CA ILE A 236 6.61 -6.89 11.29
C ILE A 236 7.15 -7.90 10.30
N THR A 237 7.34 -7.47 9.05
CA THR A 237 7.70 -8.35 7.94
C THR A 237 8.93 -7.84 7.19
N ASP A 238 9.73 -8.76 6.66
CA ASP A 238 10.97 -8.42 5.96
C ASP A 238 10.70 -7.93 4.53
N MET A 239 11.28 -6.79 4.18
CA MET A 239 11.28 -6.19 2.85
C MET A 239 12.72 -5.84 2.41
N SER A 240 13.71 -6.56 2.89
CA SER A 240 15.10 -6.43 2.44
C SER A 240 15.27 -6.95 1.01
N GLN A 241 14.39 -7.84 0.59
CA GLN A 241 14.28 -8.35 -0.78
C GLN A 241 12.83 -8.21 -1.28
N PRO A 242 12.61 -8.20 -2.60
CA PRO A 242 11.26 -8.16 -3.17
C PRO A 242 10.42 -9.36 -2.72
N LEU A 243 9.13 -9.14 -2.51
CA LEU A 243 8.20 -10.21 -2.18
C LEU A 243 7.81 -11.00 -3.43
N GLY A 244 8.12 -12.30 -3.43
CA GLY A 244 7.90 -13.18 -4.58
C GLY A 244 8.97 -13.05 -5.67
N ARG A 245 8.61 -13.45 -6.89
CA ARG A 245 9.49 -13.48 -8.07
C ARG A 245 9.16 -12.40 -9.10
N ALA A 246 7.92 -11.95 -9.10
CA ALA A 246 7.41 -11.02 -10.09
C ALA A 246 7.33 -9.61 -9.50
N ILE A 247 7.84 -8.64 -10.24
CA ILE A 247 7.79 -7.22 -9.91
C ILE A 247 7.27 -6.48 -11.14
N GLY A 248 6.16 -5.79 -10.98
CA GLY A 248 5.43 -5.10 -12.03
C GLY A 248 3.96 -5.50 -12.06
N ASN A 249 3.08 -4.53 -12.34
CA ASN A 249 1.64 -4.67 -12.09
C ASN A 249 1.02 -5.96 -12.65
N ARG A 250 1.19 -6.21 -13.94
CA ARG A 250 0.63 -7.40 -14.59
C ARG A 250 1.31 -8.69 -14.14
N LEU A 251 2.64 -8.67 -13.96
CA LEU A 251 3.40 -9.84 -13.54
C LEU A 251 3.02 -10.27 -12.14
N GLU A 252 2.75 -9.31 -11.25
CA GLU A 252 2.31 -9.57 -9.89
C GLU A 252 0.89 -10.15 -9.83
N ILE A 253 -0.01 -9.77 -10.77
CA ILE A 253 -1.31 -10.43 -10.91
C ILE A 253 -1.13 -11.90 -11.30
N LEU A 254 -0.25 -12.20 -12.26
CA LEU A 254 -0.02 -13.57 -12.69
C LEU A 254 0.59 -14.42 -11.57
N GLU A 255 1.54 -13.89 -10.80
CA GLU A 255 2.08 -14.60 -9.63
C GLU A 255 1.02 -14.77 -8.54
N ALA A 256 0.13 -13.80 -8.34
CA ALA A 256 -1.00 -13.96 -7.42
C ALA A 256 -1.95 -15.08 -7.86
N LEU A 257 -2.21 -15.22 -9.16
CA LEU A 257 -2.99 -16.32 -9.72
C LEU A 257 -2.30 -17.67 -9.52
N GLU A 258 -0.99 -17.77 -9.74
CA GLU A 258 -0.23 -19.00 -9.45
C GLU A 258 -0.42 -19.43 -7.99
N ILE A 259 -0.36 -18.47 -7.05
CA ILE A 259 -0.56 -18.77 -5.63
C ILE A 259 -2.00 -19.21 -5.36
N LEU A 260 -3.00 -18.52 -5.93
CA LEU A 260 -4.41 -18.86 -5.78
C LEU A 260 -4.77 -20.21 -6.41
N GLN A 261 -3.99 -20.67 -7.40
CA GLN A 261 -4.08 -22.00 -8.01
C GLN A 261 -3.36 -23.10 -7.22
N GLY A 262 -2.77 -22.77 -6.06
CA GLY A 262 -1.96 -23.71 -5.28
C GLY A 262 -0.58 -24.04 -5.88
N GLN A 263 -0.13 -23.25 -6.86
CA GLN A 263 1.16 -23.45 -7.57
C GLN A 263 2.24 -22.44 -7.13
N GLY A 264 1.94 -21.60 -6.14
CA GLY A 264 2.84 -20.58 -5.63
C GLY A 264 4.07 -21.15 -4.91
N ARG A 265 5.12 -20.33 -4.80
CA ARG A 265 6.28 -20.67 -3.96
C ARG A 265 5.84 -20.87 -2.51
N GLN A 266 6.48 -21.82 -1.84
CA GLN A 266 6.10 -22.20 -0.46
C GLN A 266 6.27 -21.07 0.54
N ASP A 267 7.34 -20.25 0.41
CA ASP A 267 7.64 -19.16 1.33
C ASP A 267 6.56 -18.07 1.32
N ILE A 268 6.23 -17.53 0.13
CA ILE A 268 5.18 -16.51 0.02
C ILE A 268 3.78 -17.08 0.31
N THR A 269 3.52 -18.34 -0.08
CA THR A 269 2.25 -19.00 0.23
C THR A 269 2.09 -19.16 1.74
N HIS A 270 3.13 -19.60 2.45
CA HIS A 270 3.11 -19.73 3.90
C HIS A 270 2.87 -18.37 4.58
N PHE A 271 3.61 -17.36 4.19
CA PHE A 271 3.45 -15.99 4.67
C PHE A 271 2.00 -15.48 4.52
N ILE A 272 1.40 -15.67 3.34
CA ILE A 272 0.01 -15.28 3.09
C ILE A 272 -0.96 -16.05 3.98
N CYS A 273 -0.73 -17.36 4.19
CA CYS A 273 -1.57 -18.18 5.06
C CYS A 273 -1.48 -17.74 6.54
N GLU A 274 -0.31 -17.32 7.01
CA GLU A 274 -0.16 -16.73 8.35
C GLU A 274 -0.93 -15.42 8.49
N LEU A 275 -0.84 -14.51 7.52
CA LEU A 275 -1.62 -13.27 7.52
C LEU A 275 -3.13 -13.54 7.48
N ALA A 276 -3.57 -14.52 6.67
CA ALA A 276 -4.96 -14.91 6.60
C ALA A 276 -5.46 -15.50 7.92
N GLN A 277 -4.66 -16.34 8.57
CA GLN A 277 -4.98 -16.87 9.91
C GLN A 277 -5.22 -15.74 10.92
N ILE A 278 -4.36 -14.72 10.92
CA ILE A 278 -4.50 -13.57 11.82
C ILE A 278 -5.78 -12.80 11.50
N MET A 279 -6.07 -12.52 10.22
CA MET A 279 -7.29 -11.80 9.82
C MET A 279 -8.56 -12.58 10.18
N LEU A 280 -8.56 -13.90 9.97
CA LEU A 280 -9.66 -14.77 10.38
C LEU A 280 -9.86 -14.74 11.90
N GLY A 281 -8.77 -14.81 12.68
CA GLY A 281 -8.81 -14.68 14.14
C GLY A 281 -9.35 -13.33 14.63
N LEU A 282 -9.06 -12.24 13.90
CA LEU A 282 -9.65 -10.92 14.18
C LEU A 282 -11.17 -10.94 14.02
N ALA A 283 -11.70 -11.73 13.10
CA ALA A 283 -13.14 -11.94 12.90
C ALA A 283 -13.73 -13.08 13.75
N ASN A 284 -12.96 -13.62 14.71
CA ASN A 284 -13.34 -14.76 15.57
C ASN A 284 -13.54 -16.09 14.79
N VAL A 285 -12.95 -16.21 13.60
CA VAL A 285 -12.88 -17.46 12.84
C VAL A 285 -11.53 -18.11 13.09
N ASN A 286 -11.50 -19.11 13.97
CA ASN A 286 -10.26 -19.76 14.38
C ASN A 286 -9.89 -20.86 13.39
N LYS A 287 -8.78 -20.67 12.68
CA LYS A 287 -8.19 -21.61 11.74
C LYS A 287 -6.71 -21.76 12.00
N THR A 288 -6.16 -22.92 11.72
CA THR A 288 -4.71 -23.14 11.67
C THR A 288 -4.16 -22.70 10.32
N VAL A 289 -2.87 -22.40 10.24
CA VAL A 289 -2.20 -22.07 8.96
C VAL A 289 -2.37 -23.20 7.95
N GLU A 290 -2.36 -24.47 8.40
CA GLU A 290 -2.54 -25.62 7.54
C GLU A 290 -3.97 -25.71 6.97
N GLU A 291 -5.01 -25.46 7.77
CA GLU A 291 -6.39 -25.38 7.27
C GLU A 291 -6.56 -24.24 6.26
N VAL A 292 -5.91 -23.09 6.48
CA VAL A 292 -5.92 -21.96 5.54
C VAL A 292 -5.22 -22.35 4.23
N ARG A 293 -4.09 -23.06 4.31
CA ARG A 293 -3.36 -23.56 3.15
C ARG A 293 -4.21 -24.52 2.32
N GLN A 294 -4.81 -25.52 2.98
CA GLN A 294 -5.71 -26.49 2.30
C GLN A 294 -6.89 -25.79 1.62
N HIS A 295 -7.41 -24.73 2.24
CA HIS A 295 -8.50 -23.93 1.67
C HIS A 295 -8.05 -23.09 0.46
N LEU A 296 -6.84 -22.59 0.47
CA LEU A 296 -6.22 -21.93 -0.68
C LEU A 296 -6.04 -22.93 -1.85
N GLU A 297 -5.48 -24.11 -1.56
CA GLU A 297 -5.14 -25.14 -2.56
C GLU A 297 -6.38 -25.83 -3.16
N ASN A 298 -7.54 -25.83 -2.49
CA ASN A 298 -8.77 -26.42 -3.01
C ASN A 298 -9.51 -25.55 -4.05
N GLY A 299 -8.99 -24.37 -4.37
CA GLY A 299 -9.51 -23.45 -5.40
C GLY A 299 -10.62 -22.50 -4.94
N GLN A 300 -11.06 -22.54 -3.68
CA GLN A 300 -12.13 -21.66 -3.21
C GLN A 300 -11.69 -20.19 -3.17
N ALA A 301 -10.44 -19.91 -2.82
CA ALA A 301 -9.88 -18.56 -2.85
C ALA A 301 -9.76 -18.03 -4.29
N LEU A 302 -9.37 -18.89 -5.24
CA LEU A 302 -9.34 -18.55 -6.67
C LEU A 302 -10.73 -18.19 -7.18
N ALA A 303 -11.72 -19.06 -6.93
CA ALA A 303 -13.11 -18.82 -7.34
C ALA A 303 -13.63 -17.48 -6.76
N LYS A 304 -13.28 -17.18 -5.51
CA LYS A 304 -13.66 -15.90 -4.87
C LYS A 304 -12.95 -14.69 -5.51
N PHE A 305 -11.70 -14.83 -5.94
CA PHE A 305 -10.99 -13.80 -6.68
C PHE A 305 -11.63 -13.54 -8.04
N GLU A 306 -11.96 -14.59 -8.80
CA GLU A 306 -12.64 -14.49 -10.08
C GLU A 306 -14.03 -13.85 -9.95
N GLU A 307 -14.79 -14.24 -8.91
CA GLU A 307 -16.08 -13.64 -8.58
C GLU A 307 -15.95 -12.12 -8.30
N MET A 308 -14.93 -11.73 -7.54
CA MET A 308 -14.62 -10.32 -7.28
C MET A 308 -14.28 -9.57 -8.58
N VAL A 309 -13.44 -10.16 -9.42
CA VAL A 309 -13.04 -9.57 -10.71
C VAL A 309 -14.27 -9.35 -11.60
N GLN A 310 -15.14 -10.34 -11.73
CA GLN A 310 -16.38 -10.22 -12.51
C GLN A 310 -17.35 -9.19 -11.93
N ALA A 311 -17.57 -9.19 -10.61
CA ALA A 311 -18.46 -8.25 -9.94
C ALA A 311 -18.01 -6.79 -10.11
N GLN A 312 -16.71 -6.57 -10.34
CA GLN A 312 -16.13 -5.25 -10.64
C GLN A 312 -15.91 -5.00 -12.13
N GLY A 313 -16.54 -5.80 -13.01
CA GLY A 313 -16.55 -5.61 -14.46
C GLY A 313 -15.29 -6.09 -15.18
N GLY A 314 -14.40 -6.78 -14.48
CA GLY A 314 -13.17 -7.33 -15.06
C GLY A 314 -13.42 -8.52 -15.99
N ASP A 315 -12.61 -8.59 -17.04
CA ASP A 315 -12.64 -9.63 -18.05
C ASP A 315 -11.73 -10.80 -17.61
N LEU A 316 -12.33 -11.98 -17.34
CA LEU A 316 -11.59 -13.17 -16.93
C LEU A 316 -10.67 -13.71 -18.03
N GLU A 317 -11.04 -13.58 -19.31
CA GLU A 317 -10.15 -13.99 -20.40
C GLU A 317 -8.87 -13.16 -20.41
N ASP A 318 -9.04 -11.85 -20.16
CA ASP A 318 -7.90 -10.95 -20.04
C ASP A 318 -7.07 -11.26 -18.78
N LEU A 319 -7.71 -11.62 -17.67
CA LEU A 319 -7.04 -11.94 -16.42
C LEU A 319 -5.96 -13.03 -16.62
N TYR A 320 -6.25 -14.05 -17.39
CA TYR A 320 -5.35 -15.18 -17.66
C TYR A 320 -4.43 -14.99 -18.86
N ARG A 321 -4.57 -13.88 -19.59
CA ARG A 321 -3.76 -13.64 -20.80
C ARG A 321 -2.29 -13.46 -20.42
N PRO A 322 -1.36 -14.18 -21.08
CA PRO A 322 0.07 -13.99 -20.90
C PRO A 322 0.49 -12.54 -21.19
N VAL A 323 1.56 -12.12 -20.52
CA VAL A 323 2.16 -10.81 -20.82
C VAL A 323 2.81 -10.86 -22.20
N ASN A 324 2.37 -9.98 -23.09
CA ASN A 324 3.05 -9.77 -24.36
C ASN A 324 4.02 -8.59 -24.19
N VAL A 325 5.31 -8.90 -24.13
CA VAL A 325 6.39 -7.92 -24.00
C VAL A 325 7.14 -7.76 -25.32
N ALA A 326 7.53 -6.53 -25.63
CA ALA A 326 8.27 -6.23 -26.86
C ALA A 326 9.69 -6.82 -26.82
N HIS A 327 10.30 -6.86 -25.65
CA HIS A 327 11.66 -7.34 -25.45
C HIS A 327 11.75 -8.15 -24.16
N VAL A 328 12.55 -9.23 -24.20
CA VAL A 328 12.95 -10.02 -23.03
C VAL A 328 14.48 -10.04 -23.00
N VAL A 329 15.04 -9.60 -21.88
CA VAL A 329 16.50 -9.67 -21.65
C VAL A 329 16.74 -10.65 -20.53
N GLU A 330 17.48 -11.73 -20.83
CA GLU A 330 17.94 -12.69 -19.83
C GLU A 330 19.25 -12.17 -19.21
N ILE A 331 19.32 -12.12 -17.89
CA ILE A 331 20.52 -11.77 -17.14
C ILE A 331 20.99 -13.04 -16.40
N PRO A 332 21.85 -13.88 -17.03
CA PRO A 332 22.34 -15.09 -16.40
C PRO A 332 23.34 -14.77 -15.29
N ALA A 333 23.35 -15.61 -14.26
CA ALA A 333 24.43 -15.59 -13.27
C ALA A 333 25.79 -15.86 -13.94
N GLN A 334 26.80 -15.07 -13.62
CA GLN A 334 28.14 -15.23 -14.20
C GLN A 334 28.87 -16.45 -13.65
N GLU A 335 28.54 -16.86 -12.42
CA GLU A 335 29.15 -17.97 -11.70
C GLU A 335 28.08 -18.77 -10.95
N THR A 336 28.38 -20.05 -10.67
CA THR A 336 27.58 -20.85 -9.75
C THR A 336 27.81 -20.35 -8.32
N GLY A 337 26.73 -20.01 -7.63
CA GLY A 337 26.85 -19.46 -6.29
C GLY A 337 25.49 -19.31 -5.60
N VAL A 338 25.49 -18.64 -4.47
CA VAL A 338 24.29 -18.26 -3.72
C VAL A 338 24.11 -16.76 -3.86
N ILE A 339 22.88 -16.34 -4.15
CA ILE A 339 22.53 -14.92 -4.16
C ILE A 339 22.64 -14.40 -2.72
N SER A 340 23.55 -13.47 -2.48
CA SER A 340 23.81 -12.90 -1.16
C SER A 340 22.92 -11.70 -0.83
N ALA A 341 22.42 -10.98 -1.84
CA ALA A 341 21.52 -9.84 -1.69
C ALA A 341 20.63 -9.67 -2.91
N LEU A 342 19.39 -9.26 -2.67
CA LEU A 342 18.41 -8.82 -3.67
C LEU A 342 17.85 -7.48 -3.23
N PRO A 343 18.54 -6.34 -3.47
CA PRO A 343 18.12 -5.04 -2.96
C PRO A 343 16.73 -4.64 -3.48
N ALA A 344 15.73 -4.67 -2.61
CA ALA A 344 14.34 -4.47 -3.03
C ALA A 344 14.12 -3.10 -3.66
N MET A 345 14.76 -2.06 -3.13
CA MET A 345 14.67 -0.70 -3.66
C MET A 345 15.12 -0.63 -5.12
N ASP A 346 16.27 -1.23 -5.44
CA ASP A 346 16.81 -1.22 -6.81
C ASP A 346 15.86 -1.90 -7.78
N PHE A 347 15.32 -3.07 -7.41
CA PHE A 347 14.32 -3.78 -8.22
C PHE A 347 13.05 -2.95 -8.43
N GLY A 348 12.57 -2.28 -7.39
CA GLY A 348 11.42 -1.38 -7.48
C GLY A 348 11.68 -0.22 -8.44
N LEU A 349 12.85 0.42 -8.34
CA LEU A 349 13.28 1.50 -9.23
C LEU A 349 13.43 1.02 -10.67
N TYR A 350 14.01 -0.15 -10.91
CA TYR A 350 14.11 -0.72 -12.26
C TYR A 350 12.73 -1.02 -12.85
N ALA A 351 11.84 -1.65 -12.08
CA ALA A 351 10.48 -1.91 -12.54
C ALA A 351 9.73 -0.63 -12.88
N MET A 352 9.87 0.41 -12.06
CA MET A 352 9.30 1.73 -12.31
C MET A 352 9.85 2.34 -13.62
N ARG A 353 11.18 2.31 -13.82
CA ARG A 353 11.83 2.81 -15.05
C ARG A 353 11.37 2.06 -16.31
N LEU A 354 11.09 0.76 -16.19
CA LEU A 354 10.57 -0.06 -17.29
C LEU A 354 9.08 0.12 -17.55
N GLY A 355 8.42 1.07 -16.88
CA GLY A 355 7.02 1.41 -17.12
C GLY A 355 6.00 0.62 -16.30
N ALA A 356 6.44 -0.07 -15.24
CA ALA A 356 5.53 -0.75 -14.30
C ALA A 356 4.65 0.23 -13.49
N GLY A 357 4.98 1.55 -13.54
CA GLY A 357 4.18 2.63 -12.98
C GLY A 357 4.12 3.81 -13.96
N ARG A 358 3.06 3.92 -14.71
CA ARG A 358 2.93 4.86 -15.85
C ARG A 358 3.07 6.36 -15.55
N GLN A 359 3.07 6.81 -14.32
CA GLN A 359 2.95 8.23 -13.99
C GLN A 359 4.18 8.89 -13.33
N VAL A 360 5.19 8.14 -12.88
CA VAL A 360 6.30 8.69 -12.06
C VAL A 360 7.62 8.81 -12.80
N MET A 361 7.72 8.31 -14.04
CA MET A 361 8.99 8.18 -14.78
C MET A 361 9.63 9.50 -15.25
N VAL A 362 8.90 10.61 -15.29
CA VAL A 362 9.41 11.88 -15.87
C VAL A 362 10.07 12.80 -14.84
N GLU A 363 9.78 12.62 -13.54
CA GLU A 363 10.20 13.58 -12.52
C GLU A 363 11.52 13.23 -11.78
N PHE A 364 12.01 11.98 -11.87
CA PHE A 364 13.07 11.51 -10.94
C PHE A 364 14.41 11.14 -11.56
N PHE A 365 14.56 11.12 -12.90
CA PHE A 365 15.84 10.70 -13.51
C PHE A 365 16.31 11.63 -14.61
N GLU A 366 17.57 12.04 -14.48
CA GLU A 366 18.29 12.73 -15.56
C GLU A 366 18.44 11.77 -16.76
N GLN A 367 18.13 12.26 -17.98
CA GLN A 367 18.13 11.46 -19.22
C GLN A 367 19.52 10.93 -19.59
N ASP A 368 20.57 11.44 -18.98
CA ASP A 368 21.97 11.11 -19.20
C ASP A 368 22.53 10.06 -18.23
N LEU A 369 21.71 9.51 -17.31
CA LEU A 369 22.13 8.42 -16.42
C LEU A 369 22.56 7.20 -17.24
N LYS A 370 23.80 6.76 -17.06
CA LYS A 370 24.38 5.64 -17.77
C LYS A 370 23.92 4.30 -17.22
N VAL A 371 23.49 3.42 -18.10
CA VAL A 371 23.16 2.02 -17.80
C VAL A 371 24.08 1.12 -18.61
N THR A 372 24.76 0.19 -17.94
CA THR A 372 25.63 -0.80 -18.60
C THR A 372 24.90 -2.13 -18.70
N LEU A 373 24.62 -2.57 -19.94
CA LEU A 373 24.08 -3.90 -20.23
C LEU A 373 25.25 -4.85 -20.53
N VAL A 374 25.29 -5.99 -19.86
CA VAL A 374 26.34 -7.02 -20.05
C VAL A 374 25.71 -8.23 -20.75
N ALA A 375 26.18 -8.54 -21.95
CA ALA A 375 25.72 -9.69 -22.72
C ALA A 375 26.45 -10.99 -22.31
N LYS A 376 25.87 -12.14 -22.69
CA LYS A 376 26.40 -13.50 -22.37
C LYS A 376 27.83 -13.76 -22.86
N ASP A 377 28.29 -13.07 -23.88
CA ASP A 377 29.65 -13.12 -24.45
C ASP A 377 30.62 -12.12 -23.77
N LYS A 378 30.19 -11.51 -22.64
CA LYS A 378 30.92 -10.46 -21.93
C LYS A 378 31.04 -9.12 -22.68
N SER A 379 30.37 -8.96 -23.82
CA SER A 379 30.26 -7.64 -24.43
C SER A 379 29.36 -6.73 -23.56
N THR A 380 29.78 -5.49 -23.39
CA THR A 380 29.04 -4.47 -22.65
C THR A 380 28.49 -3.44 -23.61
N VAL A 381 27.24 -3.06 -23.42
CA VAL A 381 26.64 -1.90 -24.11
C VAL A 381 26.33 -0.88 -23.03
N GLU A 382 26.97 0.29 -23.14
CA GLU A 382 26.61 1.46 -22.32
C GLU A 382 25.60 2.27 -23.10
N MET A 383 24.49 2.60 -22.43
CA MET A 383 23.49 3.51 -22.98
C MET A 383 22.94 4.39 -21.86
N THR A 384 22.41 5.54 -22.23
CA THR A 384 21.73 6.43 -21.28
C THR A 384 20.28 5.99 -21.06
N VAL A 385 19.66 6.46 -19.97
CA VAL A 385 18.21 6.26 -19.74
C VAL A 385 17.41 6.81 -20.91
N GLY A 386 17.82 7.93 -21.52
CA GLY A 386 17.17 8.49 -22.70
C GLY A 386 17.22 7.58 -23.93
N GLU A 387 18.33 6.83 -24.10
CA GLU A 387 18.48 5.86 -25.20
C GLU A 387 17.74 4.54 -24.94
N LEU A 388 17.56 4.14 -23.69
CA LEU A 388 16.71 3.00 -23.28
C LEU A 388 15.22 3.27 -23.44
N LEU A 389 14.82 4.55 -23.40
CA LEU A 389 13.43 5.02 -23.49
C LEU A 389 13.24 5.94 -24.71
N PRO A 390 13.28 5.40 -25.94
CA PRO A 390 13.27 6.21 -27.17
C PRO A 390 11.97 7.01 -27.39
N TYR A 391 10.98 6.90 -26.50
CA TYR A 391 9.71 7.62 -26.55
C TYR A 391 9.39 8.21 -25.17
N SER A 392 10.27 9.07 -24.65
CA SER A 392 9.91 9.90 -23.49
C SER A 392 8.77 10.84 -23.88
N PHE A 393 7.78 11.01 -23.00
CA PHE A 393 6.55 11.79 -23.24
C PHE A 393 6.75 13.31 -23.41
N THR A 394 7.97 13.77 -23.66
CA THR A 394 8.27 15.18 -23.94
C THR A 394 7.82 15.65 -25.33
N ASP A 395 7.42 14.74 -26.22
CA ASP A 395 7.03 15.06 -27.60
C ASP A 395 5.52 14.92 -27.91
N LEU A 396 4.67 14.88 -26.88
CA LEU A 396 3.23 14.99 -27.04
C LEU A 396 2.76 16.44 -26.80
N ASN A 397 2.94 17.28 -27.84
CA ASN A 397 2.18 18.52 -28.04
C ASN A 397 0.89 18.22 -28.79
#